data_8283dca3bdb38f10b57255d860356f5a
#
_entry.id   8283dca3bdb38f10b57255d860356f5a
#
_cell.length_a   1.000
_cell.length_b   1.000
_cell.length_c   1.000
_cell.angle_alpha   90.00
_cell.angle_beta   90.00
_cell.angle_gamma   90.00
#
_symmetry.space_group_name_H-M   'P 1'
#
loop_
_entity.id
_entity.type
_entity.pdbx_description
1 polymer ?
#
loop_
_entity_poly.entity_id
_entity_poly.type
_entity_poly.pdbx_seq_one_letter_code
_entity_poly.pdbx_strand_id
1 'polypeptide(L)'
;MFTSSLNHSACGLIVILTLGLAVSIPNANAVNAEENQQINGLVREPLMLPVTLPEGKPALLEAFVTRPAGDKRWPVALITHGTAETAEFDRLEMNPNWMSGMALAFARHGYAAVVVMREGYGYSSGGAEYTGSTCVEPRHDLAGKRDADDLLGALNAIRHEPWASHHSAILAGMSAGGFGVLATGARQPKGVQAIINFDGGRGAGKGGSLCDRAGLLKSFASMGATSRIPSLWLYSQNDTLFPPFTGISFFHSYTSAGGLASFIVMPPYDANGHTFIESAPEDFWWHPVAEFLQKQRLAYKAIVATRIERLPLPQTLNSTSGTLAFRKYESAQLYEKAFATDVRGDWGVSYRARTTEDAAARALSNCQMHEHTANVKCRIYAVNNTIMP
;
A
#
# COMPACT_ATOMS: atom_id res chain seq x y z
N MET A 1 -17.93 59.00 69.33
CA MET A 1 -19.21 58.31 69.78
C MET A 1 -19.43 57.11 68.96
N PHE A 2 -19.51 55.98 69.68
CA PHE A 2 -20.09 54.69 69.28
C PHE A 2 -19.41 53.90 68.18
N THR A 3 -18.79 52.85 68.44
CA THR A 3 -18.88 51.52 69.02
C THR A 3 -18.84 50.48 67.94
N SER A 4 -17.80 49.71 68.08
CA SER A 4 -17.51 48.32 67.72
C SER A 4 -18.65 47.39 67.37
N SER A 5 -18.46 46.53 66.39
CA SER A 5 -18.69 45.09 66.58
C SER A 5 -17.84 44.25 65.62
N LEU A 6 -17.11 43.36 66.22
CA LEU A 6 -16.44 42.22 65.61
C LEU A 6 -17.47 41.24 65.08
N ASN A 7 -17.26 40.71 63.88
CA ASN A 7 -17.88 39.44 63.50
C ASN A 7 -16.80 38.56 62.84
N HIS A 8 -16.58 37.46 63.47
CA HIS A 8 -15.78 36.35 63.02
C HIS A 8 -16.45 35.67 61.80
N SER A 9 -15.71 35.49 60.72
CA SER A 9 -16.16 34.60 59.67
C SER A 9 -15.10 33.53 59.45
N ALA A 10 -15.56 32.32 59.61
CA ALA A 10 -14.81 31.09 59.51
C ALA A 10 -14.25 30.88 58.09
N CYS A 11 -12.98 30.57 58.00
CA CYS A 11 -12.30 30.20 56.78
C CYS A 11 -12.69 28.76 56.43
N GLY A 12 -13.61 28.58 55.51
CA GLY A 12 -13.95 27.29 54.94
C GLY A 12 -12.93 26.87 53.89
N LEU A 13 -12.14 25.86 54.20
CA LEU A 13 -11.24 25.21 53.25
C LEU A 13 -12.07 24.44 52.20
N ILE A 14 -12.16 24.96 50.98
CA ILE A 14 -12.70 24.19 49.84
C ILE A 14 -11.57 23.34 49.30
N VAL A 15 -11.64 22.04 49.57
CA VAL A 15 -10.79 21.02 48.93
C VAL A 15 -11.41 20.73 47.54
N ILE A 16 -10.80 21.27 46.51
CA ILE A 16 -11.16 20.88 45.13
C ILE A 16 -10.47 19.55 44.84
N LEU A 17 -11.24 18.49 44.86
CA LEU A 17 -10.85 17.18 44.33
C LEU A 17 -10.83 17.28 42.80
N THR A 18 -9.68 17.48 42.21
CA THR A 18 -9.49 17.27 40.77
C THR A 18 -9.47 15.78 40.48
N LEU A 19 -10.57 15.21 40.03
CA LEU A 19 -10.57 13.91 39.36
C LEU A 19 -9.75 14.03 38.05
N GLY A 20 -8.50 13.63 38.10
CA GLY A 20 -7.71 13.41 36.91
C GLY A 20 -8.26 12.20 36.16
N LEU A 21 -9.02 12.42 35.10
CA LEU A 21 -9.25 11.40 34.09
C LEU A 21 -7.91 11.11 33.43
N ALA A 22 -7.27 10.03 33.87
CA ALA A 22 -6.15 9.43 33.14
C ALA A 22 -6.72 8.87 31.82
N VAL A 23 -6.61 9.63 30.75
CA VAL A 23 -6.80 9.12 29.39
C VAL A 23 -5.61 8.18 29.16
N SER A 24 -5.86 6.89 29.30
CA SER A 24 -4.91 5.85 28.88
C SER A 24 -4.77 5.96 27.36
N ILE A 25 -3.67 6.58 26.93
CA ILE A 25 -3.20 6.47 25.55
C ILE A 25 -2.84 4.99 25.37
N PRO A 26 -3.49 4.24 24.48
CA PRO A 26 -3.07 2.86 24.23
C PRO A 26 -1.60 2.90 23.80
N ASN A 27 -0.78 2.12 24.50
CA ASN A 27 0.64 1.95 24.15
C ASN A 27 0.70 1.47 22.70
N ALA A 28 1.28 2.28 21.83
CA ALA A 28 1.50 1.95 20.42
C ALA A 28 2.42 0.73 20.21
N ASN A 29 2.94 0.14 21.29
CA ASN A 29 3.79 -1.05 21.29
C ASN A 29 3.05 -2.36 21.62
N ALA A 30 1.74 -2.33 21.79
CA ALA A 30 0.93 -3.54 21.94
C ALA A 30 0.25 -3.92 20.61
N VAL A 31 1.02 -3.93 19.52
CA VAL A 31 0.67 -4.77 18.37
C VAL A 31 0.98 -6.19 18.81
N ASN A 32 -0.07 -6.97 19.03
CA ASN A 32 0.02 -8.32 19.57
C ASN A 32 0.98 -9.16 18.72
N ALA A 33 1.88 -9.89 19.37
CA ALA A 33 2.82 -10.81 18.73
C ALA A 33 2.13 -11.97 17.96
N GLU A 34 0.81 -12.04 17.96
CA GLU A 34 -0.02 -13.02 17.25
C GLU A 34 -0.29 -12.67 15.78
N GLU A 35 -0.03 -11.43 15.32
CA GLU A 35 -0.23 -11.05 13.92
C GLU A 35 0.95 -11.35 13.00
N ASN A 36 1.97 -12.00 13.50
CA ASN A 36 3.13 -12.42 12.73
C ASN A 36 2.78 -13.64 11.88
N GLN A 37 2.23 -13.43 10.70
CA GLN A 37 1.84 -14.52 9.81
C GLN A 37 3.05 -15.06 9.03
N GLN A 38 3.46 -16.28 9.33
CA GLN A 38 4.42 -16.98 8.49
C GLN A 38 3.70 -17.65 7.31
N ILE A 39 3.92 -17.15 6.11
CA ILE A 39 3.38 -17.73 4.87
C ILE A 39 4.54 -18.33 4.09
N ASN A 40 4.66 -19.66 4.07
CA ASN A 40 5.61 -20.37 3.21
C ASN A 40 7.06 -19.86 3.28
N GLY A 41 7.58 -19.55 4.46
CA GLY A 41 8.94 -19.01 4.65
C GLY A 41 9.04 -17.48 4.51
N LEU A 42 7.92 -16.80 4.41
CA LEU A 42 7.81 -15.35 4.50
C LEU A 42 7.17 -14.94 5.83
N VAL A 43 7.58 -13.82 6.35
CA VAL A 43 7.00 -13.15 7.53
C VAL A 43 6.27 -11.92 7.04
N ARG A 44 5.04 -11.70 7.53
CA ARG A 44 4.20 -10.54 7.23
C ARG A 44 3.81 -9.83 8.52
N GLU A 45 4.08 -8.54 8.60
CA GLU A 45 3.90 -7.75 9.82
C GLU A 45 3.36 -6.35 9.51
N PRO A 46 2.32 -5.87 10.22
CA PRO A 46 1.91 -4.47 10.16
C PRO A 46 2.96 -3.58 10.84
N LEU A 47 3.11 -2.37 10.35
CA LEU A 47 4.04 -1.38 10.86
C LEU A 47 3.35 -0.01 10.96
N MET A 48 3.71 0.74 12.00
CA MET A 48 3.46 2.17 12.06
C MET A 48 4.82 2.86 12.15
N LEU A 49 5.22 3.53 11.08
CA LEU A 49 6.54 4.12 10.94
C LEU A 49 6.54 5.57 11.48
N PRO A 50 7.19 5.85 12.61
CA PRO A 50 7.41 7.23 13.03
C PRO A 50 8.46 7.85 12.12
N VAL A 51 8.08 8.93 11.43
CA VAL A 51 8.96 9.64 10.50
C VAL A 51 9.10 11.10 10.90
N THR A 52 10.21 11.69 10.52
CA THR A 52 10.40 13.15 10.59
C THR A 52 10.42 13.69 9.17
N LEU A 53 9.41 14.45 8.82
CA LEU A 53 9.30 15.15 7.55
C LEU A 53 10.13 16.44 7.57
N PRO A 54 10.32 17.11 6.42
CA PRO A 54 11.01 18.39 6.36
C PRO A 54 10.49 19.39 7.41
N GLU A 55 11.34 20.29 7.83
CA GLU A 55 11.06 21.28 8.91
C GLU A 55 10.85 20.65 10.29
N GLY A 56 11.25 19.38 10.47
CA GLY A 56 11.11 18.66 11.74
C GLY A 56 9.69 18.25 12.07
N LYS A 57 8.76 18.27 11.11
CA LYS A 57 7.36 17.84 11.30
C LYS A 57 7.31 16.34 11.59
N PRO A 58 6.81 15.91 12.77
CA PRO A 58 6.59 14.50 13.03
C PRO A 58 5.38 14.01 12.25
N ALA A 59 5.48 12.79 11.72
CA ALA A 59 4.37 12.09 11.10
C ALA A 59 4.43 10.59 11.42
N LEU A 60 3.31 9.90 11.24
CA LEU A 60 3.19 8.48 11.43
C LEU A 60 2.64 7.89 10.13
N LEU A 61 3.39 6.97 9.51
CA LEU A 61 2.98 6.36 8.25
C LEU A 61 2.61 4.89 8.48
N GLU A 62 1.40 4.52 8.06
CA GLU A 62 0.97 3.13 8.04
C GLU A 62 1.74 2.35 6.99
N ALA A 63 2.23 1.17 7.35
CA ALA A 63 2.96 0.31 6.46
C ALA A 63 2.72 -1.16 6.77
N PHE A 64 3.15 -2.02 5.87
CA PHE A 64 3.14 -3.46 6.05
C PHE A 64 4.40 -4.06 5.41
N VAL A 65 5.16 -4.84 6.17
CA VAL A 65 6.33 -5.54 5.64
C VAL A 65 5.99 -6.99 5.30
N THR A 66 6.47 -7.44 4.14
CA THR A 66 6.55 -8.85 3.77
C THR A 66 8.01 -9.15 3.47
N ARG A 67 8.62 -10.10 4.16
CA ARG A 67 10.06 -10.40 4.03
C ARG A 67 10.35 -11.89 4.16
N PRO A 68 11.47 -12.39 3.63
CA PRO A 68 11.90 -13.74 3.94
C PRO A 68 12.14 -13.91 5.45
N ALA A 69 11.79 -15.09 5.96
CA ALA A 69 12.04 -15.45 7.37
C ALA A 69 13.55 -15.52 7.68
N GLY A 70 13.89 -15.38 8.96
CA GLY A 70 15.25 -15.43 9.45
C GLY A 70 15.85 -14.07 9.82
N ASP A 71 17.07 -14.09 10.38
CA ASP A 71 17.72 -12.93 11.02
C ASP A 71 18.60 -12.11 10.06
N LYS A 72 18.57 -12.45 8.77
CA LYS A 72 19.36 -11.73 7.76
C LYS A 72 18.76 -10.35 7.48
N ARG A 73 19.62 -9.36 7.24
CA ARG A 73 19.21 -8.07 6.70
C ARG A 73 18.96 -8.18 5.20
N TRP A 74 17.76 -7.80 4.78
CA TRP A 74 17.34 -7.88 3.38
C TRP A 74 17.40 -6.52 2.69
N PRO A 75 17.76 -6.42 1.40
CA PRO A 75 17.55 -5.21 0.63
C PRO A 75 16.08 -4.81 0.70
N VAL A 76 15.80 -3.52 0.79
CA VAL A 76 14.44 -2.99 0.95
C VAL A 76 13.81 -2.80 -0.43
N ALA A 77 12.59 -3.30 -0.63
CA ALA A 77 11.72 -2.84 -1.71
C ALA A 77 10.66 -1.92 -1.08
N LEU A 78 10.86 -0.61 -1.20
CA LEU A 78 9.89 0.39 -0.73
C LEU A 78 8.80 0.54 -1.78
N ILE A 79 7.58 0.18 -1.44
CA ILE A 79 6.42 0.13 -2.33
C ILE A 79 5.41 1.19 -1.91
N THR A 80 4.81 1.89 -2.89
CA THR A 80 3.73 2.84 -2.60
C THR A 80 2.61 2.77 -3.64
N HIS A 81 1.44 3.14 -3.20
CA HIS A 81 0.13 2.99 -3.85
C HIS A 81 -0.22 4.13 -4.81
N GLY A 82 -1.25 3.93 -5.63
CA GLY A 82 -1.89 4.96 -6.45
C GLY A 82 -2.73 5.95 -5.65
N THR A 83 -3.61 6.66 -6.32
CA THR A 83 -4.63 7.52 -5.70
C THR A 83 -5.94 6.75 -5.59
N ALA A 84 -6.74 6.99 -4.56
CA ALA A 84 -8.09 6.48 -4.46
C ALA A 84 -8.97 6.98 -5.61
N GLU A 85 -9.95 6.18 -6.03
CA GLU A 85 -10.84 6.52 -7.17
C GLU A 85 -11.80 7.65 -6.83
N THR A 86 -12.26 7.75 -5.59
CA THR A 86 -13.15 8.80 -5.10
C THR A 86 -12.52 9.59 -3.94
N ALA A 87 -13.00 10.82 -3.71
CA ALA A 87 -12.17 11.83 -3.03
C ALA A 87 -11.94 11.61 -1.53
N GLU A 88 -12.84 10.97 -0.77
CA GLU A 88 -12.69 10.87 0.69
C GLU A 88 -12.81 9.45 1.22
N PHE A 89 -13.82 8.71 0.82
CA PHE A 89 -14.13 7.40 1.38
C PHE A 89 -12.97 6.42 1.18
N ASP A 90 -12.49 6.29 -0.05
CA ASP A 90 -11.54 5.24 -0.42
C ASP A 90 -10.12 5.49 0.12
N ARG A 91 -9.76 6.75 0.43
CA ARG A 91 -8.46 7.05 1.03
C ARG A 91 -8.29 6.49 2.42
N LEU A 92 -9.28 6.65 3.28
CA LEU A 92 -9.22 6.16 4.66
C LEU A 92 -9.36 4.64 4.72
N GLU A 93 -10.02 4.05 3.73
CA GLU A 93 -10.12 2.60 3.61
C GLU A 93 -8.94 1.93 2.93
N MET A 94 -8.15 2.69 2.16
CA MET A 94 -6.91 2.15 1.60
C MET A 94 -6.00 1.66 2.73
N ASN A 95 -5.30 0.58 2.45
CA ASN A 95 -4.38 -0.02 3.41
C ASN A 95 -3.22 -0.69 2.65
N PRO A 96 -2.11 -1.01 3.30
CA PRO A 96 -0.93 -1.56 2.63
C PRO A 96 -1.19 -2.88 1.91
N ASN A 97 -2.17 -3.67 2.32
CA ASN A 97 -2.48 -4.97 1.69
C ASN A 97 -3.09 -4.85 0.29
N TRP A 98 -3.45 -3.63 -0.16
CA TRP A 98 -3.81 -3.41 -1.56
C TRP A 98 -2.68 -3.78 -2.52
N MET A 99 -1.43 -3.67 -2.06
CA MET A 99 -0.24 -4.04 -2.82
C MET A 99 0.39 -5.35 -2.32
N SER A 100 -0.38 -6.20 -1.62
CA SER A 100 0.13 -7.45 -1.04
C SER A 100 0.72 -8.42 -2.06
N GLY A 101 0.14 -8.50 -3.26
CA GLY A 101 0.67 -9.33 -4.35
C GLY A 101 2.06 -8.89 -4.80
N MET A 102 2.26 -7.57 -4.97
CA MET A 102 3.57 -6.99 -5.29
C MET A 102 4.57 -7.25 -4.15
N ALA A 103 4.16 -7.00 -2.90
CA ALA A 103 5.03 -7.22 -1.74
C ALA A 103 5.47 -8.69 -1.61
N LEU A 104 4.55 -9.64 -1.83
CA LEU A 104 4.88 -11.07 -1.84
C LEU A 104 5.88 -11.42 -2.93
N ALA A 105 5.71 -10.92 -4.14
CA ALA A 105 6.63 -11.18 -5.23
C ALA A 105 8.04 -10.66 -4.91
N PHE A 106 8.19 -9.42 -4.47
CA PHE A 106 9.51 -8.89 -4.08
C PHE A 106 10.10 -9.67 -2.90
N ALA A 107 9.29 -10.02 -1.89
CA ALA A 107 9.79 -10.79 -0.75
C ALA A 107 10.29 -12.17 -1.16
N ARG A 108 9.58 -12.87 -2.03
CA ARG A 108 10.03 -14.16 -2.58
C ARG A 108 11.35 -14.07 -3.31
N HIS A 109 11.67 -12.91 -3.87
CA HIS A 109 12.91 -12.65 -4.59
C HIS A 109 13.99 -11.98 -3.72
N GLY A 110 13.83 -12.05 -2.40
CA GLY A 110 14.88 -11.68 -1.44
C GLY A 110 14.90 -10.23 -1.01
N TYR A 111 13.77 -9.55 -1.04
CA TYR A 111 13.61 -8.21 -0.49
C TYR A 111 12.81 -8.22 0.81
N ALA A 112 13.08 -7.28 1.70
CA ALA A 112 12.09 -6.82 2.66
C ALA A 112 11.18 -5.81 1.93
N ALA A 113 10.03 -6.29 1.49
CA ALA A 113 9.07 -5.48 0.75
C ALA A 113 8.15 -4.74 1.72
N VAL A 114 8.25 -3.42 1.76
CA VAL A 114 7.48 -2.57 2.67
C VAL A 114 6.54 -1.70 1.85
N VAL A 115 5.25 -1.97 1.97
CA VAL A 115 4.20 -1.12 1.41
C VAL A 115 3.92 0.00 2.38
N VAL A 116 4.03 1.24 1.93
CA VAL A 116 3.85 2.44 2.74
C VAL A 116 2.67 3.25 2.22
N MET A 117 1.74 3.57 3.12
CA MET A 117 0.67 4.52 2.89
C MET A 117 1.21 5.94 3.11
N ARG A 118 1.12 6.80 2.10
CA ARG A 118 1.54 8.21 2.22
C ARG A 118 0.62 8.98 3.16
N GLU A 119 1.05 10.16 3.64
CA GLU A 119 0.18 11.02 4.46
C GLU A 119 -1.20 11.22 3.82
N GLY A 120 -2.26 11.20 4.62
CA GLY A 120 -3.66 11.35 4.18
C GLY A 120 -4.30 10.07 3.62
N TYR A 121 -3.62 8.93 3.68
CA TYR A 121 -4.16 7.62 3.28
C TYR A 121 -4.14 6.62 4.43
N GLY A 122 -5.18 5.80 4.51
CA GLY A 122 -5.31 4.80 5.55
C GLY A 122 -5.20 5.40 6.95
N TYR A 123 -4.35 4.80 7.78
CA TYR A 123 -4.08 5.29 9.14
C TYR A 123 -2.83 6.19 9.22
N SER A 124 -2.26 6.55 8.08
CA SER A 124 -1.19 7.54 8.06
C SER A 124 -1.69 8.91 8.51
N SER A 125 -0.83 9.66 9.21
CA SER A 125 -1.12 11.04 9.59
C SER A 125 -1.31 11.95 8.37
N GLY A 126 -1.72 13.19 8.58
CA GLY A 126 -1.95 14.16 7.52
C GLY A 126 -3.39 14.16 7.02
N GLY A 127 -3.67 14.96 6.02
CA GLY A 127 -5.00 15.24 5.51
C GLY A 127 -5.13 15.10 3.99
N ALA A 128 -6.38 15.15 3.51
CA ALA A 128 -6.70 14.98 2.10
C ALA A 128 -6.09 16.07 1.19
N GLU A 129 -5.90 17.26 1.70
CA GLU A 129 -5.24 18.39 1.03
C GLU A 129 -3.80 18.07 0.59
N TYR A 130 -3.22 17.05 1.21
CA TYR A 130 -1.87 16.59 0.90
C TYR A 130 -1.73 16.08 -0.54
N THR A 131 -2.78 15.57 -1.12
CA THR A 131 -2.74 15.03 -2.49
C THR A 131 -2.48 16.11 -3.54
N GLY A 132 -2.68 17.39 -3.21
CA GLY A 132 -2.16 18.58 -3.90
C GLY A 132 -2.45 18.69 -5.39
N SER A 133 -3.48 18.01 -5.91
CA SER A 133 -3.73 18.05 -7.34
C SER A 133 -5.20 17.79 -7.63
N THR A 134 -5.94 18.87 -7.77
CA THR A 134 -7.23 18.84 -8.44
C THR A 134 -7.03 19.28 -9.89
N CYS A 135 -7.96 18.97 -10.78
CA CYS A 135 -7.93 19.52 -12.14
C CYS A 135 -8.09 21.05 -12.18
N VAL A 136 -8.56 21.65 -11.09
CA VAL A 136 -8.69 23.10 -10.96
C VAL A 136 -7.36 23.76 -10.64
N GLU A 137 -6.52 23.09 -9.82
CA GLU A 137 -5.20 23.58 -9.42
C GLU A 137 -4.21 22.42 -9.39
N PRO A 138 -3.75 21.95 -10.56
CA PRO A 138 -2.83 20.81 -10.64
C PRO A 138 -1.41 21.24 -10.22
N ARG A 139 -1.02 20.89 -8.99
CA ARG A 139 0.31 21.20 -8.44
C ARG A 139 1.18 19.95 -8.44
N HIS A 140 1.60 19.50 -9.62
CA HIS A 140 2.36 18.28 -9.81
C HIS A 140 3.71 18.29 -9.08
N ASP A 141 4.40 19.42 -9.10
CA ASP A 141 5.68 19.64 -8.41
C ASP A 141 5.55 19.51 -6.89
N LEU A 142 4.52 20.14 -6.31
CA LEU A 142 4.25 20.03 -4.88
C LEU A 142 3.87 18.61 -4.48
N ALA A 143 3.02 17.95 -5.27
CA ALA A 143 2.63 16.57 -5.00
C ALA A 143 3.83 15.63 -5.04
N GLY A 144 4.67 15.72 -6.08
CA GLY A 144 5.89 14.92 -6.16
C GLY A 144 6.87 15.21 -5.03
N LYS A 145 6.98 16.49 -4.62
CA LYS A 145 7.80 16.86 -3.47
C LYS A 145 7.32 16.17 -2.19
N ARG A 146 6.05 16.23 -1.91
CA ARG A 146 5.45 15.63 -0.69
C ARG A 146 5.50 14.12 -0.69
N ASP A 147 5.18 13.47 -1.83
CA ASP A 147 5.35 12.03 -1.97
C ASP A 147 6.81 11.61 -1.69
N ALA A 148 7.78 12.38 -2.19
CA ALA A 148 9.20 12.13 -1.93
C ALA A 148 9.58 12.34 -0.45
N ASP A 149 9.02 13.35 0.20
CA ASP A 149 9.27 13.60 1.62
C ASP A 149 8.78 12.43 2.50
N ASP A 150 7.59 11.88 2.22
CA ASP A 150 7.04 10.70 2.90
C ASP A 150 7.91 9.46 2.67
N LEU A 151 8.23 9.17 1.41
CA LEU A 151 8.98 7.97 1.05
C LEU A 151 10.42 8.00 1.57
N LEU A 152 11.04 9.17 1.62
CA LEU A 152 12.37 9.34 2.23
C LEU A 152 12.31 9.18 3.75
N GLY A 153 11.30 9.74 4.39
CA GLY A 153 11.04 9.55 5.82
C GLY A 153 10.83 8.07 6.15
N ALA A 154 9.96 7.40 5.39
CA ALA A 154 9.71 5.96 5.53
C ALA A 154 10.98 5.13 5.32
N LEU A 155 11.75 5.37 4.24
CA LEU A 155 12.99 4.64 3.98
C LEU A 155 14.00 4.81 5.11
N ASN A 156 14.08 6.02 5.67
CA ASN A 156 14.96 6.27 6.81
C ASN A 156 14.49 5.49 8.06
N ALA A 157 13.21 5.49 8.39
CA ALA A 157 12.66 4.73 9.50
C ALA A 157 12.86 3.21 9.31
N ILE A 158 12.54 2.68 8.13
CA ILE A 158 12.73 1.26 7.79
C ILE A 158 14.19 0.80 7.97
N ARG A 159 15.16 1.64 7.65
CA ARG A 159 16.58 1.30 7.80
C ARG A 159 17.02 1.07 9.24
N HIS A 160 16.25 1.50 10.22
CA HIS A 160 16.52 1.20 11.62
C HIS A 160 15.98 -0.17 12.05
N GLU A 161 15.16 -0.79 11.24
CA GLU A 161 14.64 -2.12 11.51
C GLU A 161 15.75 -3.20 11.44
N PRO A 162 15.75 -4.19 12.33
CA PRO A 162 16.82 -5.19 12.41
C PRO A 162 16.95 -6.04 11.14
N TRP A 163 15.85 -6.20 10.40
CA TRP A 163 15.78 -7.01 9.17
C TRP A 163 16.07 -6.21 7.89
N ALA A 164 16.19 -4.89 7.96
CA ALA A 164 16.38 -4.03 6.79
C ALA A 164 17.86 -3.75 6.50
N SER A 165 18.24 -3.76 5.23
CA SER A 165 19.54 -3.30 4.77
C SER A 165 19.63 -1.77 4.92
N HIS A 166 20.74 -1.29 5.46
CA HIS A 166 21.03 0.14 5.57
C HIS A 166 21.44 0.78 4.24
N HIS A 167 21.91 -0.04 3.28
CA HIS A 167 22.64 0.45 2.10
C HIS A 167 22.08 -0.04 0.76
N SER A 168 21.03 -0.87 0.79
CA SER A 168 20.44 -1.43 -0.44
C SER A 168 18.94 -1.33 -0.42
N ALA A 169 18.40 -0.57 -1.39
CA ALA A 169 16.96 -0.43 -1.58
C ALA A 169 16.61 -0.24 -3.06
N ILE A 170 15.38 -0.60 -3.39
CA ILE A 170 14.70 -0.22 -4.62
C ILE A 170 13.38 0.48 -4.26
N LEU A 171 12.88 1.28 -5.18
CA LEU A 171 11.58 1.93 -5.06
C LEU A 171 10.63 1.34 -6.10
N ALA A 172 9.39 1.05 -5.71
CA ALA A 172 8.35 0.62 -6.63
C ALA A 172 7.04 1.37 -6.35
N GLY A 173 6.33 1.77 -7.38
CA GLY A 173 5.09 2.51 -7.20
C GLY A 173 4.15 2.41 -8.38
N MET A 174 2.86 2.52 -8.10
CA MET A 174 1.79 2.45 -9.08
C MET A 174 1.09 3.80 -9.21
N SER A 175 0.72 4.21 -10.44
CA SER A 175 -0.08 5.41 -10.69
C SER A 175 0.54 6.67 -10.03
N ALA A 176 -0.16 7.37 -9.15
CA ALA A 176 0.41 8.47 -8.38
C ALA A 176 1.65 8.03 -7.58
N GLY A 177 1.70 6.80 -7.06
CA GLY A 177 2.89 6.25 -6.41
C GLY A 177 4.04 6.03 -7.38
N GLY A 178 3.76 5.65 -8.64
CA GLY A 178 4.77 5.58 -9.71
C GLY A 178 5.41 6.94 -9.98
N PHE A 179 4.60 8.00 -10.03
CA PHE A 179 5.08 9.37 -10.08
C PHE A 179 5.91 9.75 -8.82
N GLY A 180 5.42 9.36 -7.63
CA GLY A 180 6.06 9.61 -6.35
C GLY A 180 7.44 8.97 -6.21
N VAL A 181 7.61 7.72 -6.66
CA VAL A 181 8.93 7.04 -6.60
C VAL A 181 9.93 7.66 -7.57
N LEU A 182 9.49 8.20 -8.71
CA LEU A 182 10.37 8.96 -9.62
C LEU A 182 10.78 10.31 -8.99
N ALA A 183 9.85 11.00 -8.34
CA ALA A 183 10.15 12.22 -7.58
C ALA A 183 11.12 11.95 -6.43
N THR A 184 10.97 10.81 -5.74
CA THR A 184 11.91 10.35 -4.71
C THR A 184 13.29 10.07 -5.30
N GLY A 185 13.35 9.39 -6.45
CA GLY A 185 14.60 9.13 -7.17
C GLY A 185 15.34 10.39 -7.61
N ALA A 186 14.61 11.45 -7.95
CA ALA A 186 15.16 12.76 -8.28
C ALA A 186 15.94 13.41 -7.12
N ARG A 187 15.68 12.99 -5.85
CA ARG A 187 16.45 13.39 -4.66
C ARG A 187 17.73 12.57 -4.45
N GLN A 188 17.97 11.56 -5.27
CA GLN A 188 19.13 10.66 -5.23
C GLN A 188 19.43 10.07 -3.84
N PRO A 189 18.47 9.43 -3.19
CA PRO A 189 18.67 8.88 -1.87
C PRO A 189 19.74 7.81 -1.86
N LYS A 190 20.69 7.92 -0.90
CA LYS A 190 21.79 6.94 -0.79
C LYS A 190 21.27 5.52 -0.70
N GLY A 191 21.90 4.60 -1.44
CA GLY A 191 21.59 3.17 -1.41
C GLY A 191 20.32 2.77 -2.15
N VAL A 192 19.58 3.69 -2.77
CA VAL A 192 18.54 3.35 -3.74
C VAL A 192 19.19 3.09 -5.08
N GLN A 193 18.99 1.88 -5.61
CA GLN A 193 19.73 1.35 -6.75
C GLN A 193 18.88 1.18 -8.01
N ALA A 194 17.55 1.14 -7.86
CA ALA A 194 16.61 1.00 -8.97
C ALA A 194 15.23 1.56 -8.61
N ILE A 195 14.47 1.95 -9.64
CA ILE A 195 13.09 2.39 -9.53
C ILE A 195 12.23 1.58 -10.50
N ILE A 196 11.06 1.15 -10.05
CA ILE A 196 10.07 0.47 -10.89
C ILE A 196 8.77 1.27 -10.84
N ASN A 197 8.35 1.73 -12.00
CA ASN A 197 7.19 2.57 -12.20
C ASN A 197 6.11 1.80 -12.95
N PHE A 198 5.00 1.47 -12.28
CA PHE A 198 3.84 0.81 -12.85
C PHE A 198 2.75 1.84 -13.16
N ASP A 199 2.46 2.05 -14.43
CA ASP A 199 1.43 2.98 -14.94
C ASP A 199 1.46 4.37 -14.25
N GLY A 200 2.66 4.90 -14.02
CA GLY A 200 2.87 6.07 -13.16
C GLY A 200 2.45 7.38 -13.81
N GLY A 201 1.66 8.15 -13.10
CA GLY A 201 1.18 9.45 -13.55
C GLY A 201 0.26 10.11 -12.54
N ARG A 202 -0.22 11.31 -12.87
CA ARG A 202 -1.14 12.10 -12.02
C ARG A 202 -2.13 12.87 -12.88
N GLY A 203 -3.26 13.24 -12.27
CA GLY A 203 -4.22 14.15 -12.90
C GLY A 203 -4.91 13.58 -14.12
N ALA A 204 -5.07 12.25 -14.21
CA ALA A 204 -5.89 11.64 -15.24
C ALA A 204 -7.38 11.84 -14.94
N GLY A 205 -8.12 12.18 -15.97
CA GLY A 205 -9.58 12.20 -15.98
C GLY A 205 -10.15 11.05 -16.85
N LYS A 206 -11.45 11.05 -17.01
CA LYS A 206 -12.13 10.04 -17.86
C LYS A 206 -11.53 9.97 -19.25
N GLY A 207 -11.31 8.75 -19.77
CA GLY A 207 -10.83 8.49 -21.12
C GLY A 207 -9.37 8.92 -21.37
N GLY A 208 -8.53 8.95 -20.33
CA GLY A 208 -7.11 9.27 -20.45
C GLY A 208 -6.82 10.76 -20.69
N SER A 209 -7.81 11.64 -20.46
CA SER A 209 -7.56 13.08 -20.45
C SER A 209 -6.67 13.47 -19.27
N LEU A 210 -5.82 14.47 -19.47
CA LEU A 210 -4.95 15.00 -18.42
C LEU A 210 -5.38 16.42 -18.05
N CYS A 211 -5.47 16.71 -16.76
CA CYS A 211 -5.86 18.02 -16.24
C CYS A 211 -4.89 19.12 -16.67
N ASP A 212 -3.59 18.83 -16.59
CA ASP A 212 -2.50 19.73 -16.99
C ASP A 212 -1.36 18.91 -17.61
N ARG A 213 -1.52 18.59 -18.87
CA ARG A 213 -0.51 17.82 -19.59
C ARG A 213 0.85 18.50 -19.63
N ALA A 214 0.87 19.82 -19.84
CA ALA A 214 2.11 20.57 -19.97
C ALA A 214 2.90 20.61 -18.65
N GLY A 215 2.23 20.93 -17.54
CA GLY A 215 2.83 20.90 -16.20
C GLY A 215 3.31 19.53 -15.79
N LEU A 216 2.55 18.48 -16.14
CA LEU A 216 2.94 17.10 -15.84
C LEU A 216 4.21 16.69 -16.62
N LEU A 217 4.29 16.97 -17.92
CA LEU A 217 5.48 16.73 -18.73
C LEU A 217 6.69 17.50 -18.20
N LYS A 218 6.50 18.76 -17.77
CA LYS A 218 7.55 19.56 -17.13
C LYS A 218 8.04 18.91 -15.83
N SER A 219 7.14 18.35 -15.03
CA SER A 219 7.51 17.66 -13.79
C SER A 219 8.34 16.39 -14.08
N PHE A 220 7.96 15.58 -15.06
CA PHE A 220 8.77 14.43 -15.50
C PHE A 220 10.15 14.86 -16.02
N ALA A 221 10.22 15.92 -16.82
CA ALA A 221 11.52 16.47 -17.28
C ALA A 221 12.39 16.94 -16.11
N SER A 222 11.81 17.62 -15.13
CA SER A 222 12.54 18.06 -13.92
C SER A 222 13.10 16.89 -13.12
N MET A 223 12.33 15.82 -12.98
CA MET A 223 12.77 14.58 -12.32
C MET A 223 13.91 13.92 -13.11
N GLY A 224 13.80 13.82 -14.44
CA GLY A 224 14.83 13.25 -15.31
C GLY A 224 16.12 14.05 -15.30
N ALA A 225 16.04 15.38 -15.19
CA ALA A 225 17.22 16.24 -15.13
C ALA A 225 18.11 15.94 -13.91
N THR A 226 17.53 15.49 -12.83
CA THR A 226 18.25 15.26 -11.56
C THR A 226 18.48 13.79 -11.23
N SER A 227 17.56 12.89 -11.57
CA SER A 227 17.69 11.46 -11.27
C SER A 227 18.82 10.81 -12.06
N ARG A 228 19.64 10.01 -11.39
CA ARG A 228 20.66 9.14 -12.00
C ARG A 228 20.43 7.67 -11.65
N ILE A 229 19.33 7.37 -10.99
CA ILE A 229 18.93 6.02 -10.61
C ILE A 229 18.23 5.40 -11.82
N PRO A 230 18.67 4.22 -12.31
CA PRO A 230 18.00 3.53 -13.40
C PRO A 230 16.58 3.17 -13.04
N SER A 231 15.65 3.35 -13.99
CA SER A 231 14.23 3.07 -13.80
C SER A 231 13.65 2.19 -14.89
N LEU A 232 12.69 1.34 -14.53
CA LEU A 232 11.87 0.54 -15.42
C LEU A 232 10.43 1.04 -15.36
N TRP A 233 9.83 1.31 -16.50
CA TRP A 233 8.47 1.80 -16.64
C TRP A 233 7.62 0.76 -17.37
N LEU A 234 6.56 0.31 -16.72
CA LEU A 234 5.65 -0.72 -17.23
C LEU A 234 4.25 -0.10 -17.34
N TYR A 235 3.72 -0.04 -18.56
CA TYR A 235 2.39 0.51 -18.83
C TYR A 235 1.55 -0.51 -19.57
N SER A 236 0.33 -0.77 -19.07
CA SER A 236 -0.56 -1.73 -19.72
C SER A 236 -1.14 -1.20 -21.01
N GLN A 237 -1.26 -2.07 -22.01
CA GLN A 237 -1.79 -1.72 -23.34
C GLN A 237 -3.22 -1.16 -23.26
N ASN A 238 -4.03 -1.64 -22.33
CA ASN A 238 -5.42 -1.21 -22.12
C ASN A 238 -5.61 -0.33 -20.87
N ASP A 239 -4.57 0.37 -20.43
CA ASP A 239 -4.70 1.40 -19.40
C ASP A 239 -5.62 2.54 -19.89
N THR A 240 -6.72 2.78 -19.17
CA THR A 240 -7.70 3.81 -19.53
C THR A 240 -7.38 5.18 -18.93
N LEU A 241 -6.47 5.28 -17.97
CA LEU A 241 -6.03 6.52 -17.34
C LEU A 241 -4.75 7.07 -17.98
N PHE A 242 -3.74 6.21 -18.14
CA PHE A 242 -2.47 6.54 -18.79
C PHE A 242 -2.18 5.56 -19.93
N PRO A 243 -2.94 5.62 -21.05
CA PRO A 243 -2.66 4.76 -22.19
C PRO A 243 -1.18 4.83 -22.61
N PRO A 244 -0.60 3.79 -23.24
CA PRO A 244 0.83 3.74 -23.56
C PRO A 244 1.39 4.98 -24.24
N PHE A 245 0.63 5.63 -25.13
CA PHE A 245 1.07 6.86 -25.79
C PHE A 245 1.26 8.03 -24.80
N THR A 246 0.45 8.06 -23.72
CA THR A 246 0.58 9.04 -22.64
C THR A 246 1.83 8.72 -21.80
N GLY A 247 1.99 7.46 -21.37
CA GLY A 247 3.17 6.99 -20.66
C GLY A 247 4.47 7.21 -21.45
N ILE A 248 4.46 6.96 -22.77
CA ILE A 248 5.59 7.25 -23.65
C ILE A 248 5.92 8.74 -23.68
N SER A 249 4.91 9.63 -23.63
CA SER A 249 5.16 11.07 -23.55
C SER A 249 5.86 11.47 -22.25
N PHE A 250 5.48 10.87 -21.12
CA PHE A 250 6.14 11.06 -19.83
C PHE A 250 7.58 10.54 -19.87
N PHE A 251 7.76 9.34 -20.39
CA PHE A 251 9.06 8.70 -20.57
C PHE A 251 10.02 9.55 -21.43
N HIS A 252 9.55 10.07 -22.56
CA HIS A 252 10.33 10.96 -23.41
C HIS A 252 10.73 12.25 -22.70
N SER A 253 9.79 12.87 -21.94
CA SER A 253 10.11 14.07 -21.16
C SER A 253 11.21 13.79 -20.12
N TYR A 254 11.12 12.66 -19.44
CA TYR A 254 12.08 12.24 -18.43
C TYR A 254 13.45 11.92 -19.05
N THR A 255 13.51 11.11 -20.11
CA THR A 255 14.76 10.67 -20.73
C THR A 255 15.44 11.76 -21.53
N SER A 256 14.71 12.62 -22.23
CA SER A 256 15.29 13.78 -22.93
C SER A 256 15.96 14.78 -21.98
N ALA A 257 15.55 14.80 -20.71
CA ALA A 257 16.20 15.59 -19.68
C ALA A 257 17.40 14.88 -19.01
N GLY A 258 17.74 13.65 -19.43
CA GLY A 258 18.90 12.90 -18.95
C GLY A 258 18.58 11.79 -17.95
N GLY A 259 17.30 11.52 -17.66
CA GLY A 259 16.88 10.43 -16.79
C GLY A 259 17.14 9.06 -17.42
N LEU A 260 17.57 8.11 -16.60
CA LEU A 260 17.88 6.74 -17.02
C LEU A 260 16.63 5.88 -16.91
N ALA A 261 16.01 5.50 -18.02
CA ALA A 261 14.79 4.70 -18.00
C ALA A 261 14.72 3.71 -19.16
N SER A 262 13.99 2.61 -18.93
CA SER A 262 13.51 1.68 -19.95
C SER A 262 11.99 1.63 -19.91
N PHE A 263 11.32 1.51 -21.06
CA PHE A 263 9.85 1.49 -21.16
C PHE A 263 9.37 0.19 -21.77
N ILE A 264 8.36 -0.42 -21.18
CA ILE A 264 7.74 -1.65 -21.68
C ILE A 264 6.23 -1.46 -21.68
N VAL A 265 5.59 -1.80 -22.82
CA VAL A 265 4.14 -1.94 -22.90
C VAL A 265 3.79 -3.36 -22.48
N MET A 266 3.05 -3.49 -21.39
CA MET A 266 2.53 -4.75 -20.90
C MET A 266 1.31 -5.20 -21.71
N PRO A 267 1.05 -6.50 -21.82
CA PRO A 267 -0.20 -6.98 -22.42
C PRO A 267 -1.44 -6.38 -21.76
N PRO A 268 -2.60 -6.42 -22.41
CA PRO A 268 -3.85 -6.03 -21.78
C PRO A 268 -4.13 -6.90 -20.55
N TYR A 269 -4.67 -6.28 -19.51
CA TYR A 269 -5.07 -6.99 -18.30
C TYR A 269 -6.50 -6.59 -17.90
N ASP A 270 -7.38 -7.57 -17.73
CA ASP A 270 -8.78 -7.37 -17.36
C ASP A 270 -9.48 -6.29 -18.22
N ALA A 271 -10.53 -5.67 -17.73
CA ALA A 271 -11.27 -4.60 -18.40
C ALA A 271 -10.49 -3.27 -18.45
N ASN A 272 -9.62 -3.03 -17.47
CA ASN A 272 -8.75 -1.85 -17.39
C ASN A 272 -7.39 -2.24 -16.81
N GLY A 273 -6.36 -2.13 -17.63
CA GLY A 273 -5.01 -2.50 -17.24
C GLY A 273 -4.34 -1.56 -16.27
N HIS A 274 -4.91 -0.40 -15.94
CA HIS A 274 -4.29 0.57 -15.02
C HIS A 274 -3.94 -0.03 -13.65
N THR A 275 -4.75 -0.97 -13.18
CA THR A 275 -4.59 -1.59 -11.85
C THR A 275 -4.02 -3.01 -11.92
N PHE A 276 -3.36 -3.39 -13.03
CA PHE A 276 -2.88 -4.77 -13.17
C PHE A 276 -1.99 -5.20 -12.01
N ILE A 277 -1.12 -4.32 -11.53
CA ILE A 277 -0.17 -4.65 -10.46
C ILE A 277 -0.84 -4.94 -9.11
N GLU A 278 -2.08 -4.51 -8.91
CA GLU A 278 -2.83 -4.79 -7.68
C GLU A 278 -3.39 -6.22 -7.63
N SER A 279 -3.63 -6.85 -8.79
CA SER A 279 -4.37 -8.11 -8.85
C SER A 279 -3.81 -9.15 -9.82
N ALA A 280 -2.94 -8.76 -10.76
CA ALA A 280 -2.32 -9.72 -11.68
C ALA A 280 -1.41 -10.68 -10.94
N PRO A 281 -1.39 -11.97 -11.35
CA PRO A 281 -0.45 -12.92 -10.81
C PRO A 281 0.99 -12.51 -11.14
N GLU A 282 1.93 -12.94 -10.31
CA GLU A 282 3.35 -12.55 -10.41
C GLU A 282 3.95 -12.84 -11.79
N ASP A 283 3.63 -13.98 -12.41
CA ASP A 283 4.14 -14.39 -13.71
C ASP A 283 3.72 -13.45 -14.86
N PHE A 284 2.65 -12.67 -14.68
CA PHE A 284 2.22 -11.67 -15.66
C PHE A 284 3.24 -10.52 -15.82
N TRP A 285 3.87 -10.10 -14.74
CA TRP A 285 4.67 -8.86 -14.73
C TRP A 285 6.11 -9.02 -14.21
N TRP A 286 6.45 -10.13 -13.54
CA TRP A 286 7.76 -10.28 -12.92
C TRP A 286 8.89 -10.45 -13.92
N HIS A 287 8.66 -11.09 -15.07
CA HIS A 287 9.73 -11.36 -16.03
C HIS A 287 10.50 -10.10 -16.46
N PRO A 288 9.87 -9.02 -16.96
CA PRO A 288 10.58 -7.79 -17.30
C PRO A 288 11.23 -7.10 -16.10
N VAL A 289 10.64 -7.20 -14.91
CA VAL A 289 11.23 -6.70 -13.67
C VAL A 289 12.50 -7.49 -13.33
N ALA A 290 12.46 -8.81 -13.41
CA ALA A 290 13.61 -9.67 -13.15
C ALA A 290 14.78 -9.38 -14.12
N GLU A 291 14.51 -9.23 -15.40
CA GLU A 291 15.54 -8.85 -16.39
C GLU A 291 16.17 -7.49 -16.09
N PHE A 292 15.34 -6.51 -15.70
CA PHE A 292 15.82 -5.20 -15.32
C PHE A 292 16.70 -5.27 -14.06
N LEU A 293 16.23 -5.92 -13.00
CA LEU A 293 16.98 -6.09 -11.76
C LEU A 293 18.30 -6.86 -11.98
N GLN A 294 18.29 -7.89 -12.83
CA GLN A 294 19.50 -8.63 -13.21
C GLN A 294 20.54 -7.71 -13.89
N LYS A 295 20.11 -6.86 -14.83
CA LYS A 295 20.99 -5.87 -15.48
C LYS A 295 21.59 -4.90 -14.47
N GLN A 296 20.86 -4.57 -13.42
CA GLN A 296 21.33 -3.74 -12.31
C GLN A 296 22.13 -4.51 -11.25
N ARG A 297 22.34 -5.83 -11.42
CA ARG A 297 23.02 -6.74 -10.46
C ARG A 297 22.34 -6.78 -9.10
N LEU A 298 21.03 -6.65 -9.08
CA LEU A 298 20.18 -6.72 -7.89
C LEU A 298 19.54 -8.11 -7.75
N ALA A 299 18.92 -8.38 -6.61
CA ALA A 299 18.21 -9.63 -6.37
C ALA A 299 17.01 -9.76 -7.33
N TYR A 300 16.88 -10.90 -8.02
CA TYR A 300 15.82 -11.16 -9.00
C TYR A 300 15.36 -12.62 -9.01
N LYS A 301 16.17 -13.52 -8.46
CA LYS A 301 15.86 -14.96 -8.42
C LYS A 301 14.99 -15.27 -7.22
N ALA A 302 13.98 -16.12 -7.42
CA ALA A 302 13.17 -16.59 -6.32
C ALA A 302 14.04 -17.40 -5.33
N ILE A 303 13.99 -17.02 -4.06
CA ILE A 303 14.63 -17.71 -2.94
C ILE A 303 13.60 -18.42 -2.05
N VAL A 304 12.33 -18.03 -2.17
CA VAL A 304 11.19 -18.67 -1.52
C VAL A 304 10.23 -19.15 -2.61
N ALA A 305 9.98 -20.45 -2.63
CA ALA A 305 9.08 -21.07 -3.61
C ALA A 305 7.62 -20.69 -3.33
N THR A 306 6.84 -20.45 -4.39
CA THR A 306 5.38 -20.37 -4.25
C THR A 306 4.83 -21.78 -4.04
N ARG A 307 4.15 -22.00 -2.94
CA ARG A 307 3.29 -23.15 -2.77
C ARG A 307 1.86 -22.68 -2.81
N ILE A 308 1.11 -23.12 -3.80
CA ILE A 308 -0.35 -23.01 -3.77
C ILE A 308 -0.82 -24.20 -2.94
N GLU A 309 -1.15 -23.96 -1.67
CA GLU A 309 -1.75 -24.99 -0.84
C GLU A 309 -3.18 -25.23 -1.33
N ARG A 310 -3.44 -26.47 -1.77
CA ARG A 310 -4.79 -26.87 -2.16
C ARG A 310 -5.63 -27.02 -0.91
N LEU A 311 -6.57 -26.11 -0.74
CA LEU A 311 -7.57 -26.22 0.31
C LEU A 311 -8.70 -27.15 -0.13
N PRO A 312 -9.28 -27.94 0.78
CA PRO A 312 -10.48 -28.70 0.47
C PRO A 312 -11.59 -27.76 0.00
N LEU A 313 -12.33 -28.18 -1.02
CA LEU A 313 -13.49 -27.44 -1.49
C LEU A 313 -14.61 -27.53 -0.43
N PRO A 314 -15.28 -26.42 -0.06
CA PRO A 314 -16.44 -26.48 0.81
C PRO A 314 -17.50 -27.41 0.22
N GLN A 315 -17.95 -28.41 0.99
CA GLN A 315 -18.95 -29.39 0.54
C GLN A 315 -20.31 -28.75 0.21
N THR A 316 -20.55 -27.57 0.72
CA THR A 316 -21.77 -26.79 0.48
C THR A 316 -21.79 -26.14 -0.89
N LEU A 317 -20.63 -25.89 -1.53
CA LEU A 317 -20.58 -25.26 -2.83
C LEU A 317 -21.09 -26.21 -3.93
N ASN A 318 -22.30 -25.95 -4.41
CA ASN A 318 -23.00 -26.75 -5.41
C ASN A 318 -23.12 -26.05 -6.77
N SER A 319 -22.63 -24.80 -6.89
CA SER A 319 -22.65 -24.04 -8.13
C SER A 319 -21.26 -23.98 -8.79
N THR A 320 -21.23 -23.88 -10.11
CA THR A 320 -19.99 -23.67 -10.88
C THR A 320 -19.35 -22.34 -10.50
N SER A 321 -20.13 -21.28 -10.31
CA SER A 321 -19.63 -19.97 -9.92
C SER A 321 -18.95 -19.98 -8.55
N GLY A 322 -19.57 -20.63 -7.56
CA GLY A 322 -18.98 -20.78 -6.21
C GLY A 322 -17.69 -21.59 -6.23
N THR A 323 -17.66 -22.69 -6.99
CA THR A 323 -16.45 -23.50 -7.17
C THR A 323 -15.31 -22.67 -7.81
N LEU A 324 -15.60 -21.92 -8.87
CA LEU A 324 -14.61 -21.06 -9.53
C LEU A 324 -14.14 -19.92 -8.61
N ALA A 325 -15.04 -19.31 -7.86
CA ALA A 325 -14.70 -18.27 -6.89
C ALA A 325 -13.77 -18.82 -5.79
N PHE A 326 -14.04 -20.02 -5.29
CA PHE A 326 -13.17 -20.66 -4.29
C PHE A 326 -11.79 -20.99 -4.87
N ARG A 327 -11.71 -21.52 -6.10
CA ARG A 327 -10.42 -21.80 -6.77
C ARG A 327 -9.62 -20.51 -7.03
N LYS A 328 -10.30 -19.41 -7.38
CA LYS A 328 -9.69 -18.08 -7.48
C LYS A 328 -9.18 -17.61 -6.12
N TYR A 329 -9.98 -17.78 -5.05
CA TYR A 329 -9.57 -17.46 -3.69
C TYR A 329 -8.32 -18.24 -3.27
N GLU A 330 -8.33 -19.56 -3.47
CA GLU A 330 -7.23 -20.46 -3.12
C GLU A 330 -5.92 -20.03 -3.78
N SER A 331 -5.95 -19.73 -5.08
CA SER A 331 -4.76 -19.37 -5.86
C SER A 331 -4.31 -17.91 -5.70
N ALA A 332 -5.19 -17.03 -5.25
CA ALA A 332 -4.87 -15.61 -5.13
C ALA A 332 -3.84 -15.35 -4.04
N GLN A 333 -2.80 -14.58 -4.38
CA GLN A 333 -1.77 -14.12 -3.45
C GLN A 333 -2.09 -12.71 -2.92
N LEU A 334 -3.37 -12.44 -2.67
CA LEU A 334 -3.91 -11.15 -2.24
C LEU A 334 -4.36 -11.25 -0.79
N TYR A 335 -3.48 -10.91 0.12
CA TYR A 335 -3.69 -10.96 1.58
C TYR A 335 -4.11 -9.56 2.11
N GLU A 336 -4.85 -9.40 3.14
CA GLU A 336 -5.61 -10.42 3.90
C GLU A 336 -6.86 -10.83 3.11
N LYS A 337 -7.19 -12.12 3.13
CA LYS A 337 -8.34 -12.65 2.38
C LYS A 337 -9.17 -13.62 3.23
N ALA A 338 -10.47 -13.71 2.93
CA ALA A 338 -11.38 -14.68 3.56
C ALA A 338 -12.42 -15.19 2.56
N PHE A 339 -12.90 -16.41 2.81
CA PHE A 339 -14.00 -17.03 2.10
C PHE A 339 -15.07 -17.48 3.09
N ALA A 340 -16.32 -17.09 2.83
CA ALA A 340 -17.48 -17.49 3.60
C ALA A 340 -18.44 -18.30 2.73
N THR A 341 -19.19 -19.21 3.33
CA THR A 341 -20.25 -19.95 2.66
C THR A 341 -21.34 -20.37 3.65
N ASP A 342 -22.51 -20.68 3.15
CA ASP A 342 -23.61 -21.23 3.93
C ASP A 342 -23.91 -22.69 3.53
N VAL A 343 -24.92 -23.31 4.16
CA VAL A 343 -25.34 -24.69 3.92
C VAL A 343 -26.04 -24.88 2.57
N ARG A 344 -26.41 -23.84 1.85
CA ARG A 344 -27.07 -23.87 0.55
C ARG A 344 -26.10 -23.66 -0.61
N GLY A 345 -24.89 -23.22 -0.31
CA GLY A 345 -23.86 -22.94 -1.30
C GLY A 345 -23.80 -21.48 -1.71
N ASP A 346 -24.50 -20.57 -1.01
CA ASP A 346 -24.24 -19.13 -1.13
C ASP A 346 -22.83 -18.85 -0.60
N TRP A 347 -22.13 -17.88 -1.20
CA TRP A 347 -20.75 -17.63 -0.87
C TRP A 347 -20.41 -16.14 -0.96
N GLY A 348 -19.35 -15.77 -0.24
CA GLY A 348 -18.74 -14.46 -0.30
C GLY A 348 -17.24 -14.54 -0.13
N VAL A 349 -16.53 -13.66 -0.81
CA VAL A 349 -15.08 -13.59 -0.76
C VAL A 349 -14.61 -12.18 -0.52
N SER A 350 -13.50 -12.04 0.18
CA SER A 350 -12.82 -10.77 0.42
C SER A 350 -11.33 -10.93 0.18
N TYR A 351 -10.69 -9.87 -0.33
CA TYR A 351 -9.25 -9.78 -0.55
C TYR A 351 -8.74 -8.42 -0.08
N ARG A 352 -7.45 -8.33 0.21
CA ARG A 352 -6.74 -7.08 0.49
C ARG A 352 -7.37 -6.27 1.61
N ALA A 353 -7.94 -6.95 2.60
CA ALA A 353 -8.44 -6.30 3.80
C ALA A 353 -7.26 -5.81 4.66
N ARG A 354 -7.53 -4.95 5.64
CA ARG A 354 -6.50 -4.43 6.54
C ARG A 354 -6.01 -5.51 7.50
N THR A 355 -6.94 -6.28 8.04
CA THR A 355 -6.69 -7.39 8.96
C THR A 355 -7.43 -8.66 8.52
N THR A 356 -7.14 -9.79 9.14
CA THR A 356 -7.87 -11.05 8.97
C THR A 356 -9.32 -10.93 9.42
N GLU A 357 -9.59 -10.18 10.48
CA GLU A 357 -10.94 -9.91 11.00
C GLU A 357 -11.76 -9.09 10.00
N ASP A 358 -11.17 -8.04 9.43
CA ASP A 358 -11.80 -7.26 8.36
C ASP A 358 -12.11 -8.13 7.13
N ALA A 359 -11.17 -9.00 6.75
CA ALA A 359 -11.38 -9.94 5.65
C ALA A 359 -12.57 -10.86 5.93
N ALA A 360 -12.64 -11.42 7.13
CA ALA A 360 -13.72 -12.29 7.56
C ALA A 360 -15.07 -11.53 7.57
N ALA A 361 -15.11 -10.34 8.14
CA ALA A 361 -16.33 -9.53 8.20
C ALA A 361 -16.85 -9.18 6.79
N ARG A 362 -15.98 -8.79 5.87
CA ARG A 362 -16.34 -8.49 4.48
C ARG A 362 -16.80 -9.75 3.72
N ALA A 363 -16.14 -10.89 3.91
CA ALA A 363 -16.55 -12.14 3.28
C ALA A 363 -17.94 -12.60 3.79
N LEU A 364 -18.22 -12.47 5.09
CA LEU A 364 -19.54 -12.73 5.64
C LEU A 364 -20.60 -11.80 5.05
N SER A 365 -20.33 -10.49 5.02
CA SER A 365 -21.25 -9.51 4.44
C SER A 365 -21.55 -9.82 2.96
N ASN A 366 -20.52 -10.14 2.18
CA ASN A 366 -20.68 -10.50 0.76
C ASN A 366 -21.49 -11.79 0.57
N CYS A 367 -21.31 -12.78 1.45
CA CYS A 367 -22.09 -14.00 1.43
C CYS A 367 -23.57 -13.70 1.78
N GLN A 368 -23.83 -12.89 2.80
CA GLN A 368 -25.17 -12.53 3.24
C GLN A 368 -25.96 -11.70 2.20
N MET A 369 -25.28 -10.89 1.40
CA MET A 369 -25.94 -10.14 0.31
C MET A 369 -26.55 -11.05 -0.77
N HIS A 370 -26.12 -12.29 -0.87
CA HIS A 370 -26.64 -13.30 -1.80
C HIS A 370 -27.69 -14.21 -1.15
N GLU A 371 -28.02 -14.01 0.14
CA GLU A 371 -29.03 -14.78 0.82
C GLU A 371 -30.42 -14.53 0.20
N HIS A 372 -30.97 -15.56 -0.42
CA HIS A 372 -32.34 -15.53 -0.96
C HIS A 372 -33.41 -15.86 0.09
N THR A 373 -33.05 -16.18 1.34
CA THR A 373 -33.98 -16.56 2.42
C THR A 373 -33.44 -16.23 3.83
N ALA A 374 -34.26 -15.58 4.62
CA ALA A 374 -33.97 -14.93 5.91
C ALA A 374 -33.44 -15.78 7.09
N ASN A 375 -33.18 -17.08 6.95
CA ASN A 375 -32.87 -17.96 8.08
C ASN A 375 -31.61 -18.81 7.98
N VAL A 376 -30.76 -18.57 6.96
CA VAL A 376 -29.52 -19.34 6.80
C VAL A 376 -28.34 -18.40 7.00
N LYS A 377 -27.44 -18.71 7.93
CA LYS A 377 -26.29 -17.86 8.26
C LYS A 377 -25.05 -18.34 7.52
N CYS A 378 -24.38 -17.41 6.85
CA CYS A 378 -23.05 -17.63 6.34
C CYS A 378 -22.04 -17.84 7.47
N ARG A 379 -21.05 -18.68 7.23
CA ARG A 379 -19.92 -18.95 8.13
C ARG A 379 -18.62 -18.76 7.38
N ILE A 380 -17.59 -18.32 8.10
CA ILE A 380 -16.23 -18.30 7.54
C ILE A 380 -15.79 -19.74 7.32
N TYR A 381 -15.38 -20.02 6.10
CA TYR A 381 -14.79 -21.31 5.72
C TYR A 381 -13.27 -21.28 5.74
N ALA A 382 -12.67 -20.20 5.24
CA ALA A 382 -11.23 -20.04 5.23
C ALA A 382 -10.81 -18.59 5.45
N VAL A 383 -9.68 -18.41 6.13
CA VAL A 383 -8.96 -17.13 6.27
C VAL A 383 -7.54 -17.34 5.80
N ASN A 384 -7.09 -16.51 4.87
CA ASN A 384 -5.82 -16.68 4.18
C ASN A 384 -5.70 -18.10 3.60
N ASN A 385 -4.76 -18.90 4.07
CA ASN A 385 -4.57 -20.29 3.62
C ASN A 385 -4.98 -21.32 4.70
N THR A 386 -5.79 -20.91 5.68
CA THR A 386 -6.21 -21.76 6.80
C THR A 386 -7.71 -21.99 6.75
N ILE A 387 -8.13 -23.28 6.82
CA ILE A 387 -9.55 -23.63 7.00
C ILE A 387 -9.93 -23.36 8.44
N MET A 388 -11.06 -22.71 8.61
CA MET A 388 -11.63 -22.42 9.93
C MET A 388 -12.50 -23.62 10.38
N PRO A 389 -12.54 -23.90 11.69
CA PRO A 389 -13.25 -25.04 12.26
C PRO A 389 -14.79 -24.94 12.14
#